data_78b21243f3eabb740146ea84950e9123
#
_entry.id   78b21243f3eabb740146ea84950e9123
#
_cell.length_a   1.000
_cell.length_b   1.000
_cell.length_c   1.000
_cell.angle_alpha   90.00
_cell.angle_beta   90.00
_cell.angle_gamma   90.00
#
_symmetry.space_group_name_H-M   'P 1'
#
loop_
_entity.id
_entity.type
_entity.pdbx_description
1 polymer ?
#
loop_
_entity_poly.entity_id
_entity_poly.type
_entity_poly.pdbx_seq_one_letter_code
_entity_poly.pdbx_strand_id
1 'polypeptide(L)'
;MQTRLSNERGTVNLSIRVSDITIRQEHFRILALNDINNELDEKEIDSWIRLTRVLTHEIMNSVTPITSLSDTLLTLIQGSEELKTKSESISSDKETADEIRNGLHTISTTGKGLLSFVENYHRFTRIPKPEPSLFYVKGFINRMMELARHQYPDSHINFHSHITPDDLILYADENLISQVFINLLKNAIQAIEAAGIPEGIITLHAYCNENEAVLIEVSNNGPTIPPEVAEHIFIPFFTTKEGGSGIGLSISRQIMRLSGGSLSLHPGKATMFVLKFN
;
A
#
# COMPACT_ATOMS: atom_id res chain seq x y z
N MET A 1 -27.06 -2.49 3.53
CA MET A 1 -26.71 -1.13 4.01
C MET A 1 -25.94 -1.28 5.31
N GLN A 2 -24.81 -0.60 5.46
CA GLN A 2 -24.07 -0.61 6.73
C GLN A 2 -24.25 0.74 7.41
N THR A 3 -24.45 0.73 8.73
CA THR A 3 -24.60 1.97 9.51
C THR A 3 -23.89 1.82 10.86
N ARG A 4 -23.49 2.94 11.42
CA ARG A 4 -22.86 3.03 12.74
C ARG A 4 -23.87 3.62 13.72
N LEU A 5 -24.16 2.91 14.78
CA LEU A 5 -24.96 3.41 15.89
C LEU A 5 -24.05 3.64 17.09
N SER A 6 -24.10 4.85 17.65
CA SER A 6 -23.35 5.22 18.85
C SER A 6 -24.35 5.53 19.97
N ASN A 7 -24.15 4.92 21.14
CA ASN A 7 -24.93 5.20 22.35
C ASN A 7 -23.99 5.34 23.56
N GLU A 8 -24.54 5.61 24.73
CA GLU A 8 -23.79 5.77 25.99
C GLU A 8 -22.97 4.52 26.38
N ARG A 9 -23.22 3.35 25.76
CA ARG A 9 -22.55 2.07 26.03
C ARG A 9 -21.48 1.72 24.99
N GLY A 10 -21.34 2.55 23.94
CA GLY A 10 -20.33 2.35 22.88
C GLY A 10 -20.89 2.50 21.47
N THR A 11 -20.02 2.19 20.49
CA THR A 11 -20.34 2.26 19.07
C THR A 11 -20.47 0.85 18.51
N VAL A 12 -21.60 0.57 17.84
CA VAL A 12 -21.87 -0.71 17.18
C VAL A 12 -21.99 -0.49 15.68
N ASN A 13 -21.25 -1.27 14.89
CA ASN A 13 -21.39 -1.28 13.43
C ASN A 13 -22.40 -2.36 13.04
N LEU A 14 -23.49 -1.93 12.37
CA LEU A 14 -24.57 -2.81 11.99
C LEU A 14 -24.67 -2.96 10.48
N SER A 15 -24.81 -4.19 10.01
CA SER A 15 -25.26 -4.49 8.66
C SER A 15 -26.78 -4.66 8.67
N ILE A 16 -27.48 -3.83 7.89
CA ILE A 16 -28.93 -3.83 7.76
C ILE A 16 -29.30 -4.46 6.42
N ARG A 17 -30.05 -5.57 6.46
CA ARG A 17 -30.70 -6.15 5.28
C ARG A 17 -32.20 -5.97 5.41
N VAL A 18 -32.81 -5.47 4.35
CA VAL A 18 -34.25 -5.28 4.25
C VAL A 18 -34.80 -6.25 3.22
N SER A 19 -35.86 -7.01 3.60
CA SER A 19 -36.59 -7.91 2.70
C SER A 19 -38.05 -7.63 2.84
N ASP A 20 -38.75 -7.40 1.73
CA ASP A 20 -40.20 -7.25 1.70
C ASP A 20 -40.83 -8.61 1.33
N ILE A 21 -41.76 -9.11 2.14
CA ILE A 21 -42.52 -10.34 1.88
C ILE A 21 -44.01 -10.07 1.97
N THR A 22 -44.79 -10.77 1.17
CA THR A 22 -46.25 -10.69 1.20
C THR A 22 -46.78 -12.03 1.62
N ILE A 23 -47.53 -12.07 2.75
CA ILE A 23 -48.20 -13.28 3.27
C ILE A 23 -49.67 -12.96 3.43
N ARG A 24 -50.56 -13.75 2.80
CA ARG A 24 -52.01 -13.63 2.87
C ARG A 24 -52.52 -12.21 2.56
N GLN A 25 -51.96 -11.56 1.55
CA GLN A 25 -52.23 -10.18 1.13
C GLN A 25 -51.76 -9.07 2.10
N GLU A 26 -51.06 -9.41 3.16
CA GLU A 26 -50.40 -8.44 4.06
C GLU A 26 -48.93 -8.30 3.66
N HIS A 27 -48.45 -7.06 3.65
CA HIS A 27 -47.06 -6.73 3.32
C HIS A 27 -46.22 -6.61 4.60
N PHE A 28 -45.20 -7.44 4.71
CA PHE A 28 -44.24 -7.41 5.83
C PHE A 28 -42.89 -6.95 5.33
N ARG A 29 -42.26 -6.07 6.10
CA ARG A 29 -40.87 -5.67 5.91
C ARG A 29 -40.03 -6.27 7.02
N ILE A 30 -39.14 -7.19 6.65
CA ILE A 30 -38.20 -7.84 7.57
C ILE A 30 -36.91 -7.05 7.55
N LEU A 31 -36.47 -6.59 8.73
CA LEU A 31 -35.21 -5.96 8.98
C LEU A 31 -34.29 -6.95 9.72
N ALA A 32 -33.24 -7.42 9.06
CA ALA A 32 -32.20 -8.20 9.72
C ALA A 32 -31.04 -7.25 10.08
N LEU A 33 -30.75 -7.14 11.38
CA LEU A 33 -29.67 -6.34 11.93
C LEU A 33 -28.58 -7.30 12.41
N ASN A 34 -27.42 -7.28 11.75
CA ASN A 34 -26.27 -8.04 12.17
C ASN A 34 -25.19 -7.08 12.72
N ASP A 35 -24.72 -7.36 13.94
CA ASP A 35 -23.53 -6.70 14.48
C ASP A 35 -22.31 -7.25 13.74
N ILE A 36 -21.59 -6.37 13.06
CA ILE A 36 -20.40 -6.72 12.28
C ILE A 36 -19.09 -6.34 12.98
N ASN A 37 -19.12 -5.89 14.24
CA ASN A 37 -17.91 -5.58 14.98
C ASN A 37 -16.99 -6.79 15.08
N ASN A 38 -17.53 -7.96 15.43
CA ASN A 38 -16.75 -9.19 15.52
C ASN A 38 -16.12 -9.61 14.17
N GLU A 39 -16.87 -9.47 13.06
CA GLU A 39 -16.31 -9.77 11.72
C GLU A 39 -15.23 -8.80 11.30
N LEU A 40 -15.30 -7.53 11.74
CA LEU A 40 -14.26 -6.53 11.50
C LEU A 40 -13.03 -6.81 12.36
N ASP A 41 -13.23 -7.15 13.63
CA ASP A 41 -12.16 -7.50 14.57
C ASP A 41 -11.43 -8.79 14.15
N GLU A 42 -12.17 -9.83 13.71
CA GLU A 42 -11.56 -11.05 13.17
C GLU A 42 -10.71 -10.79 11.92
N LYS A 43 -11.19 -9.97 10.98
CA LYS A 43 -10.40 -9.58 9.79
C LYS A 43 -9.19 -8.72 10.16
N GLU A 44 -9.30 -7.90 11.16
CA GLU A 44 -8.19 -7.12 11.68
C GLU A 44 -7.15 -8.02 12.36
N ILE A 45 -7.58 -8.95 13.20
CA ILE A 45 -6.71 -9.97 13.84
C ILE A 45 -6.03 -10.83 12.77
N ASP A 46 -6.74 -11.30 11.75
CA ASP A 46 -6.16 -12.05 10.64
C ASP A 46 -5.10 -11.23 9.89
N SER A 47 -5.35 -9.94 9.69
CA SER A 47 -4.39 -9.04 9.08
C SER A 47 -3.14 -8.86 9.95
N TRP A 48 -3.31 -8.75 11.27
CA TRP A 48 -2.21 -8.69 12.23
C TRP A 48 -1.39 -9.98 12.27
N ILE A 49 -2.05 -11.14 12.25
CA ILE A 49 -1.39 -12.46 12.20
C ILE A 49 -0.58 -12.59 10.90
N ARG A 50 -1.15 -12.21 9.75
CA ARG A 50 -0.44 -12.21 8.47
C ARG A 50 0.76 -11.27 8.49
N LEU A 51 0.58 -10.06 9.02
CA LEU A 51 1.63 -9.07 9.17
C LEU A 51 2.77 -9.60 10.05
N THR A 52 2.45 -10.16 11.21
CA THR A 52 3.45 -10.74 12.13
C THR A 52 4.21 -11.89 11.47
N ARG A 53 3.53 -12.73 10.69
CA ARG A 53 4.16 -13.83 9.96
C ARG A 53 5.13 -13.31 8.90
N VAL A 54 4.74 -12.30 8.11
CA VAL A 54 5.60 -11.66 7.11
C VAL A 54 6.80 -11.01 7.79
N LEU A 55 6.59 -10.26 8.88
CA LEU A 55 7.65 -9.67 9.69
C LEU A 55 8.67 -10.69 10.15
N THR A 56 8.19 -11.77 10.78
CA THR A 56 9.07 -12.84 11.27
C THR A 56 9.86 -13.46 10.14
N HIS A 57 9.22 -13.74 9.00
CA HIS A 57 9.85 -14.33 7.84
C HIS A 57 10.94 -13.42 7.25
N GLU A 58 10.65 -12.11 7.05
CA GLU A 58 11.61 -11.14 6.50
C GLU A 58 12.79 -10.88 7.45
N ILE A 59 12.53 -10.79 8.75
CA ILE A 59 13.60 -10.67 9.76
C ILE A 59 14.49 -11.91 9.73
N MET A 60 13.91 -13.11 9.76
CA MET A 60 14.67 -14.36 9.74
C MET A 60 15.47 -14.52 8.44
N ASN A 61 14.86 -14.20 7.28
CA ASN A 61 15.53 -14.23 5.99
C ASN A 61 16.71 -13.25 5.90
N SER A 62 16.65 -12.15 6.62
CA SER A 62 17.71 -11.15 6.64
C SER A 62 18.79 -11.42 7.70
N VAL A 63 18.40 -11.93 8.86
CA VAL A 63 19.35 -12.22 9.97
C VAL A 63 20.15 -13.50 9.69
N THR A 64 19.50 -14.54 9.16
CA THR A 64 20.17 -15.86 8.91
C THR A 64 21.40 -15.73 7.99
N PRO A 65 21.36 -15.07 6.79
CA PRO A 65 22.56 -14.88 5.98
C PRO A 65 23.63 -14.03 6.65
N ILE A 66 23.23 -13.00 7.43
CA ILE A 66 24.19 -12.15 8.16
C ILE A 66 24.97 -12.99 9.17
N THR A 67 24.28 -13.77 9.98
CA THR A 67 24.92 -14.60 11.02
C THR A 67 25.77 -15.70 10.38
N SER A 68 25.25 -16.44 9.40
CA SER A 68 25.97 -17.50 8.71
C SER A 68 27.24 -17.00 8.02
N LEU A 69 27.17 -15.84 7.33
CA LEU A 69 28.33 -15.25 6.67
C LEU A 69 29.35 -14.69 7.68
N SER A 70 28.87 -14.10 8.78
CA SER A 70 29.76 -13.65 9.85
C SER A 70 30.54 -14.81 10.46
N ASP A 71 29.87 -15.94 10.71
CA ASP A 71 30.52 -17.15 11.25
C ASP A 71 31.54 -17.73 10.24
N THR A 72 31.18 -17.75 8.95
CA THR A 72 32.09 -18.20 7.89
C THR A 72 33.32 -17.31 7.79
N LEU A 73 33.13 -15.97 7.81
CA LEU A 73 34.24 -14.99 7.77
C LEU A 73 35.14 -15.12 8.99
N LEU A 74 34.57 -15.32 10.19
CA LEU A 74 35.36 -15.56 11.39
C LEU A 74 36.22 -16.83 11.24
N THR A 75 35.67 -17.91 10.71
CA THR A 75 36.39 -19.18 10.47
C THR A 75 37.52 -18.98 9.45
N LEU A 76 37.29 -18.23 8.36
CA LEU A 76 38.31 -17.93 7.35
C LEU A 76 39.45 -17.08 7.93
N ILE A 77 39.13 -16.09 8.75
CA ILE A 77 40.15 -15.24 9.41
C ILE A 77 40.98 -16.07 10.39
N GLN A 78 40.36 -16.89 11.23
CA GLN A 78 41.04 -17.75 12.19
C GLN A 78 41.93 -18.80 11.48
N GLY A 79 41.42 -19.43 10.43
CA GLY A 79 42.19 -20.37 9.62
C GLY A 79 43.39 -19.75 8.92
N SER A 80 43.28 -18.47 8.50
CA SER A 80 44.42 -17.74 7.90
C SER A 80 45.49 -17.34 8.91
N GLU A 81 45.15 -17.14 10.19
CA GLU A 81 46.12 -16.89 11.26
C GLU A 81 46.91 -18.14 11.64
N GLU A 82 46.28 -19.34 11.62
CA GLU A 82 46.97 -20.60 11.83
C GLU A 82 47.91 -21.01 10.66
N LEU A 83 47.57 -20.61 9.40
CA LEU A 83 48.37 -20.86 8.22
C LEU A 83 49.57 -19.92 8.07
N LYS A 84 49.52 -18.71 8.62
CA LYS A 84 50.66 -17.77 8.67
C LYS A 84 51.84 -18.27 9.48
N THR A 85 51.65 -19.28 10.30
CA THR A 85 52.74 -19.97 11.03
C THR A 85 53.43 -21.07 10.23
N LYS A 86 52.93 -21.44 9.02
CA LYS A 86 53.50 -22.44 8.13
C LYS A 86 53.49 -21.95 6.65
N SER A 87 54.57 -21.33 6.24
CA SER A 87 55.08 -21.16 4.84
C SER A 87 54.12 -21.08 3.66
N GLU A 88 54.26 -19.96 2.89
CA GLU A 88 54.21 -19.85 1.40
C GLU A 88 52.97 -20.39 0.69
N SER A 89 52.00 -19.48 0.40
CA SER A 89 51.38 -19.46 -0.93
C SER A 89 50.58 -18.16 -1.18
N ILE A 90 51.08 -17.28 -2.03
CA ILE A 90 50.49 -15.99 -2.43
C ILE A 90 49.16 -16.15 -3.19
N SER A 91 48.80 -17.34 -3.69
CA SER A 91 47.53 -17.59 -4.39
C SER A 91 46.34 -17.78 -3.43
N SER A 92 46.58 -18.41 -2.28
CA SER A 92 45.55 -18.65 -1.26
C SER A 92 45.06 -17.38 -0.61
N ASP A 93 45.94 -16.36 -0.43
CA ASP A 93 45.58 -15.10 0.21
C ASP A 93 44.61 -14.25 -0.63
N LYS A 94 44.70 -14.31 -1.96
CA LYS A 94 43.82 -13.57 -2.85
C LYS A 94 42.42 -14.14 -2.92
N GLU A 95 42.29 -15.46 -2.99
CA GLU A 95 41.01 -16.17 -2.99
C GLU A 95 40.26 -15.97 -1.66
N THR A 96 40.95 -16.10 -0.53
CA THR A 96 40.41 -15.81 0.80
C THR A 96 39.99 -14.35 0.95
N ALA A 97 40.75 -13.40 0.41
CA ALA A 97 40.39 -11.98 0.45
C ALA A 97 39.14 -11.66 -0.39
N ASP A 98 38.96 -12.32 -1.52
CA ASP A 98 37.78 -12.17 -2.37
C ASP A 98 36.55 -12.81 -1.73
N GLU A 99 36.67 -13.97 -1.06
CA GLU A 99 35.60 -14.57 -0.28
C GLU A 99 35.15 -13.69 0.88
N ILE A 100 36.10 -13.12 1.62
CA ILE A 100 35.81 -12.16 2.71
C ILE A 100 35.08 -10.94 2.15
N ARG A 101 35.53 -10.38 1.03
CA ARG A 101 34.89 -9.23 0.39
C ARG A 101 33.45 -9.54 -0.03
N ASN A 102 33.23 -10.67 -0.65
CA ASN A 102 31.92 -11.12 -1.09
C ASN A 102 30.98 -11.37 0.10
N GLY A 103 31.48 -11.97 1.17
CA GLY A 103 30.73 -12.15 2.42
C GLY A 103 30.33 -10.82 3.05
N LEU A 104 31.26 -9.88 3.16
CA LEU A 104 30.97 -8.52 3.68
C LEU A 104 29.99 -7.76 2.80
N HIS A 105 30.08 -7.89 1.49
CA HIS A 105 29.13 -7.29 0.56
C HIS A 105 27.72 -7.84 0.77
N THR A 106 27.59 -9.14 0.92
CA THR A 106 26.30 -9.82 1.17
C THR A 106 25.71 -9.38 2.50
N ILE A 107 26.51 -9.32 3.57
CA ILE A 107 26.09 -8.84 4.89
C ILE A 107 25.56 -7.39 4.77
N SER A 108 26.32 -6.51 4.09
CA SER A 108 25.93 -5.11 3.89
C SER A 108 24.64 -4.98 3.11
N THR A 109 24.47 -5.73 2.03
CA THR A 109 23.28 -5.70 1.18
C THR A 109 22.05 -6.21 1.93
N THR A 110 22.20 -7.32 2.64
CA THR A 110 21.11 -7.90 3.46
C THR A 110 20.74 -6.97 4.61
N GLY A 111 21.72 -6.36 5.28
CA GLY A 111 21.49 -5.37 6.33
C GLY A 111 20.73 -4.13 5.83
N LYS A 112 21.08 -3.62 4.64
CA LYS A 112 20.33 -2.52 3.99
C LYS A 112 18.89 -2.92 3.67
N GLY A 113 18.68 -4.15 3.20
CA GLY A 113 17.34 -4.70 2.96
C GLY A 113 16.50 -4.73 4.24
N LEU A 114 17.09 -5.18 5.36
CA LEU A 114 16.41 -5.20 6.67
C LEU A 114 16.07 -3.78 7.15
N LEU A 115 16.97 -2.83 7.01
CA LEU A 115 16.71 -1.42 7.37
C LEU A 115 15.54 -0.86 6.56
N SER A 116 15.54 -1.06 5.24
CA SER A 116 14.44 -0.63 4.37
C SER A 116 13.10 -1.28 4.76
N PHE A 117 13.13 -2.57 5.13
CA PHE A 117 11.95 -3.28 5.62
C PHE A 117 11.41 -2.67 6.93
N VAL A 118 12.29 -2.41 7.91
CA VAL A 118 11.92 -1.78 9.19
C VAL A 118 11.36 -0.37 8.98
N GLU A 119 11.95 0.44 8.09
CA GLU A 119 11.42 1.76 7.73
C GLU A 119 10.02 1.67 7.12
N ASN A 120 9.81 0.72 6.21
CA ASN A 120 8.51 0.46 5.60
C ASN A 120 7.47 0.03 6.64
N TYR A 121 7.86 -0.81 7.57
CA TYR A 121 7.01 -1.21 8.70
C TYR A 121 6.63 -0.01 9.58
N HIS A 122 7.58 0.86 9.90
CA HIS A 122 7.33 2.08 10.66
C HIS A 122 6.34 3.01 9.94
N ARG A 123 6.47 3.16 8.63
CA ARG A 123 5.52 3.96 7.83
C ARG A 123 4.11 3.39 7.86
N PHE A 124 3.98 2.06 7.84
CA PHE A 124 2.69 1.39 7.93
C PHE A 124 2.02 1.55 9.30
N THR A 125 2.81 1.45 10.40
CA THR A 125 2.27 1.45 11.77
C THR A 125 2.09 2.85 12.37
N ARG A 126 2.70 3.89 11.79
CA ARG A 126 2.72 5.26 12.33
C ARG A 126 2.04 6.27 11.39
N ILE A 127 0.81 5.99 10.99
CA ILE A 127 0.00 7.02 10.32
C ILE A 127 -0.42 8.02 11.39
N PRO A 128 -0.10 9.32 11.24
CA PRO A 128 -0.49 10.33 12.21
C PRO A 128 -2.02 10.47 12.28
N LYS A 129 -2.51 10.98 13.40
CA LYS A 129 -3.94 11.30 13.54
C LYS A 129 -4.29 12.39 12.52
N PRO A 130 -5.36 12.21 11.72
CA PRO A 130 -5.75 13.21 10.74
C PRO A 130 -6.08 14.56 11.37
N GLU A 131 -5.63 15.63 10.74
CA GLU A 131 -5.97 17.02 11.05
C GLU A 131 -6.76 17.63 9.88
N PRO A 132 -8.08 17.37 9.80
CA PRO A 132 -8.87 17.73 8.63
C PRO A 132 -9.08 19.24 8.51
N SER A 133 -9.02 19.74 7.28
CA SER A 133 -9.33 21.12 6.89
C SER A 133 -10.14 21.15 5.60
N LEU A 134 -10.79 22.27 5.31
CA LEU A 134 -11.51 22.46 4.06
C LEU A 134 -10.55 22.91 2.96
N PHE A 135 -10.62 22.26 1.79
CA PHE A 135 -9.86 22.68 0.61
C PHE A 135 -10.63 22.40 -0.69
N TYR A 136 -10.29 23.15 -1.74
CA TYR A 136 -10.86 22.96 -3.07
C TYR A 136 -10.19 21.78 -3.77
N VAL A 137 -11.00 20.81 -4.20
CA VAL A 137 -10.54 19.58 -4.89
C VAL A 137 -9.80 19.91 -6.18
N LYS A 138 -10.26 20.89 -6.96
CA LYS A 138 -9.63 21.31 -8.22
C LYS A 138 -8.20 21.79 -8.01
N GLY A 139 -7.98 22.65 -7.02
CA GLY A 139 -6.66 23.17 -6.68
C GLY A 139 -5.73 22.05 -6.20
N PHE A 140 -6.25 21.15 -5.37
CA PHE A 140 -5.53 19.98 -4.88
C PHE A 140 -5.10 19.03 -6.00
N ILE A 141 -6.03 18.61 -6.87
CA ILE A 141 -5.75 17.71 -8.00
C ILE A 141 -4.69 18.31 -8.93
N ASN A 142 -4.77 19.60 -9.24
CA ASN A 142 -3.78 20.28 -10.09
C ASN A 142 -2.38 20.22 -9.46
N ARG A 143 -2.25 20.50 -8.16
CA ARG A 143 -0.95 20.35 -7.46
C ARG A 143 -0.41 18.93 -7.49
N MET A 144 -1.26 17.91 -7.36
CA MET A 144 -0.84 16.50 -7.42
C MET A 144 -0.35 16.11 -8.82
N MET A 145 -1.03 16.58 -9.88
CA MET A 145 -0.60 16.35 -11.26
C MET A 145 0.74 17.03 -11.57
N GLU A 146 0.93 18.28 -11.11
CA GLU A 146 2.20 18.99 -11.25
C GLU A 146 3.34 18.27 -10.53
N LEU A 147 3.10 17.83 -9.29
CA LEU A 147 4.07 17.07 -8.53
C LEU A 147 4.46 15.77 -9.25
N ALA A 148 3.48 15.04 -9.81
CA ALA A 148 3.73 13.83 -10.55
C ALA A 148 4.59 14.10 -11.81
N ARG A 149 4.29 15.16 -12.57
CA ARG A 149 5.11 15.57 -13.73
C ARG A 149 6.55 15.90 -13.33
N HIS A 150 6.74 16.58 -12.20
CA HIS A 150 8.07 16.92 -11.71
C HIS A 150 8.87 15.71 -11.24
N GLN A 151 8.22 14.73 -10.62
CA GLN A 151 8.88 13.51 -10.14
C GLN A 151 9.23 12.54 -11.28
N TYR A 152 8.49 12.60 -12.39
CA TYR A 152 8.65 11.71 -13.54
C TYR A 152 8.75 12.53 -14.85
N PRO A 153 9.81 13.35 -15.03
CA PRO A 153 9.92 14.28 -16.16
C PRO A 153 10.05 13.57 -17.52
N ASP A 154 10.61 12.37 -17.52
CA ASP A 154 10.82 11.56 -18.73
C ASP A 154 9.61 10.70 -19.09
N SER A 155 8.56 10.70 -18.25
CA SER A 155 7.35 9.95 -18.53
C SER A 155 6.51 10.65 -19.61
N HIS A 156 6.20 9.92 -20.69
CA HIS A 156 5.29 10.41 -21.75
C HIS A 156 3.83 10.16 -21.35
N ILE A 157 3.39 10.83 -20.25
CA ILE A 157 2.06 10.63 -19.69
C ILE A 157 1.24 11.92 -19.78
N ASN A 158 0.06 11.79 -20.37
CA ASN A 158 -0.95 12.84 -20.43
C ASN A 158 -1.88 12.74 -19.22
N PHE A 159 -1.94 13.82 -18.44
CA PHE A 159 -2.84 13.91 -17.29
C PHE A 159 -4.09 14.71 -17.68
N HIS A 160 -5.26 14.12 -17.44
CA HIS A 160 -6.57 14.76 -17.60
C HIS A 160 -7.26 14.86 -16.25
N SER A 161 -7.96 15.97 -16.01
CA SER A 161 -8.78 16.15 -14.81
C SER A 161 -10.15 16.67 -15.18
N HIS A 162 -11.19 16.09 -14.56
CA HIS A 162 -12.57 16.54 -14.67
C HIS A 162 -13.17 16.62 -13.28
N ILE A 163 -13.58 17.82 -12.86
CA ILE A 163 -14.12 18.07 -11.53
C ILE A 163 -15.50 18.71 -11.66
N THR A 164 -16.51 18.13 -11.02
CA THR A 164 -17.89 18.61 -11.09
C THR A 164 -18.54 18.58 -9.70
N PRO A 165 -18.98 19.70 -9.16
CA PRO A 165 -18.82 21.07 -9.68
C PRO A 165 -17.38 21.59 -9.56
N ASP A 166 -17.05 22.67 -10.26
CA ASP A 166 -15.71 23.27 -10.27
C ASP A 166 -15.24 23.77 -8.88
N ASP A 167 -16.17 24.13 -8.02
CA ASP A 167 -15.99 24.61 -6.65
C ASP A 167 -16.13 23.49 -5.61
N LEU A 168 -16.01 22.22 -6.03
CA LEU A 168 -16.09 21.06 -5.14
C LEU A 168 -15.08 21.19 -3.99
N ILE A 169 -15.59 21.11 -2.76
CA ILE A 169 -14.82 21.24 -1.52
C ILE A 169 -14.76 19.87 -0.83
N LEU A 170 -13.63 19.58 -0.24
CA LEU A 170 -13.41 18.37 0.57
C LEU A 170 -12.96 18.77 1.98
N TYR A 171 -13.51 18.09 2.99
CA TYR A 171 -13.07 18.21 4.39
C TYR A 171 -12.24 16.99 4.75
N ALA A 172 -10.91 17.10 4.71
CA ALA A 172 -9.98 16.03 4.99
C ALA A 172 -8.60 16.60 5.39
N ASP A 173 -7.70 15.72 5.84
CA ASP A 173 -6.29 16.08 6.02
C ASP A 173 -5.59 16.07 4.64
N GLU A 174 -5.30 17.27 4.12
CA GLU A 174 -4.72 17.45 2.80
C GLU A 174 -3.37 16.71 2.65
N ASN A 175 -2.55 16.66 3.70
CA ASN A 175 -1.25 16.00 3.65
C ASN A 175 -1.40 14.48 3.53
N LEU A 176 -2.28 13.88 4.32
CA LEU A 176 -2.56 12.45 4.26
C LEU A 176 -3.19 12.06 2.92
N ILE A 177 -4.14 12.85 2.43
CA ILE A 177 -4.75 12.60 1.11
C ILE A 177 -3.72 12.79 -0.01
N SER A 178 -2.81 13.76 0.09
CA SER A 178 -1.69 13.91 -0.85
C SER A 178 -0.82 12.64 -0.91
N GLN A 179 -0.54 12.02 0.23
CA GLN A 179 0.20 10.76 0.29
C GLN A 179 -0.53 9.61 -0.45
N VAL A 180 -1.86 9.54 -0.32
CA VAL A 180 -2.68 8.57 -1.09
C VAL A 180 -2.55 8.83 -2.59
N PHE A 181 -2.71 10.10 -3.02
CA PHE A 181 -2.61 10.46 -4.43
C PHE A 181 -1.24 10.18 -5.03
N ILE A 182 -0.16 10.58 -4.35
CA ILE A 182 1.23 10.30 -4.79
C ILE A 182 1.42 8.80 -5.01
N ASN A 183 0.92 7.97 -4.09
CA ASN A 183 1.03 6.53 -4.23
C ASN A 183 0.22 5.98 -5.43
N LEU A 184 -1.01 6.45 -5.64
CA LEU A 184 -1.85 6.01 -6.76
C LEU A 184 -1.27 6.47 -8.11
N LEU A 185 -0.84 7.73 -8.21
CA LEU A 185 -0.22 8.28 -9.42
C LEU A 185 1.10 7.55 -9.75
N LYS A 186 1.95 7.33 -8.75
CA LYS A 186 3.17 6.53 -8.91
C LYS A 186 2.86 5.12 -9.44
N ASN A 187 1.84 4.47 -8.88
CA ASN A 187 1.45 3.13 -9.32
C ASN A 187 0.95 3.12 -10.76
N ALA A 188 0.17 4.13 -11.16
CA ALA A 188 -0.34 4.30 -12.52
C ALA A 188 0.81 4.55 -13.51
N ILE A 189 1.72 5.49 -13.21
CA ILE A 189 2.89 5.80 -14.02
C ILE A 189 3.73 4.55 -14.25
N GLN A 190 4.12 3.88 -13.18
CA GLN A 190 4.93 2.66 -13.25
C GLN A 190 4.26 1.53 -14.05
N ALA A 191 2.93 1.39 -13.95
CA ALA A 191 2.19 0.37 -14.71
C ALA A 191 2.20 0.67 -16.22
N ILE A 192 2.06 1.94 -16.61
CA ILE A 192 2.12 2.40 -18.00
C ILE A 192 3.53 2.19 -18.57
N GLU A 193 4.57 2.63 -17.84
CA GLU A 193 5.97 2.50 -18.24
C GLU A 193 6.40 1.04 -18.39
N ALA A 194 6.07 0.19 -17.39
CA ALA A 194 6.39 -1.24 -17.42
C ALA A 194 5.72 -1.98 -18.60
N ALA A 195 4.55 -1.50 -19.04
CA ALA A 195 3.86 -2.04 -20.21
C ALA A 195 4.35 -1.47 -21.55
N GLY A 196 5.27 -0.49 -21.52
CA GLY A 196 5.79 0.15 -22.72
C GLY A 196 4.73 0.90 -23.54
N ILE A 197 3.72 1.47 -22.89
CA ILE A 197 2.63 2.19 -23.56
C ILE A 197 3.15 3.56 -24.02
N PRO A 198 3.17 3.84 -25.35
CA PRO A 198 3.81 5.05 -25.87
C PRO A 198 3.03 6.34 -25.52
N GLU A 199 1.72 6.25 -25.38
CA GLU A 199 0.85 7.35 -24.99
C GLU A 199 0.12 6.98 -23.69
N GLY A 200 0.82 7.24 -22.57
CA GLY A 200 0.25 7.04 -21.24
C GLY A 200 -0.83 8.07 -20.93
N ILE A 201 -1.95 7.63 -20.39
CA ILE A 201 -3.06 8.51 -19.99
C ILE A 201 -3.42 8.19 -18.55
N ILE A 202 -3.44 9.24 -17.71
CA ILE A 202 -3.98 9.18 -16.35
C ILE A 202 -5.10 10.20 -16.24
N THR A 203 -6.29 9.74 -15.84
CA THR A 203 -7.48 10.58 -15.69
C THR A 203 -7.91 10.62 -14.24
N LEU A 204 -8.15 11.85 -13.74
CA LEU A 204 -8.71 12.10 -12.41
C LEU A 204 -10.10 12.71 -12.58
N HIS A 205 -11.09 12.02 -12.04
CA HIS A 205 -12.48 12.49 -12.08
C HIS A 205 -12.98 12.67 -10.65
N ALA A 206 -13.47 13.87 -10.31
CA ALA A 206 -13.99 14.17 -8.98
C ALA A 206 -15.42 14.72 -9.09
N TYR A 207 -16.31 14.17 -8.27
CA TYR A 207 -17.73 14.57 -8.27
C TYR A 207 -18.40 14.26 -6.93
N CYS A 208 -19.56 14.86 -6.73
CA CYS A 208 -20.45 14.56 -5.60
C CYS A 208 -21.56 13.61 -6.09
N ASN A 209 -21.81 12.53 -5.36
CA ASN A 209 -22.90 11.62 -5.69
C ASN A 209 -24.24 12.07 -5.05
N GLU A 210 -25.31 11.33 -5.33
CA GLU A 210 -26.67 11.61 -4.81
C GLU A 210 -26.76 11.59 -3.27
N ASN A 211 -25.80 10.97 -2.58
CA ASN A 211 -25.72 10.90 -1.11
C ASN A 211 -24.77 11.94 -0.53
N GLU A 212 -24.44 12.98 -1.26
CA GLU A 212 -23.51 14.05 -0.88
C GLU A 212 -22.08 13.59 -0.58
N ALA A 213 -21.73 12.34 -0.92
CA ALA A 213 -20.38 11.85 -0.77
C ALA A 213 -19.50 12.30 -1.94
N VAL A 214 -18.31 12.80 -1.64
CA VAL A 214 -17.31 13.16 -2.65
C VAL A 214 -16.61 11.90 -3.11
N LEU A 215 -16.60 11.66 -4.42
CA LEU A 215 -15.87 10.59 -5.08
C LEU A 215 -14.73 11.18 -5.91
N ILE A 216 -13.57 10.55 -5.81
CA ILE A 216 -12.44 10.87 -6.68
C ILE A 216 -11.93 9.57 -7.30
N GLU A 217 -12.00 9.49 -8.61
CA GLU A 217 -11.56 8.37 -9.41
C GLU A 217 -10.19 8.65 -10.00
N VAL A 218 -9.26 7.73 -9.85
CA VAL A 218 -7.93 7.78 -10.46
C VAL A 218 -7.84 6.60 -11.41
N SER A 219 -7.85 6.83 -12.70
CA SER A 219 -7.80 5.81 -13.73
C SER A 219 -6.58 5.97 -14.63
N ASN A 220 -6.10 4.85 -15.18
CA ASN A 220 -5.00 4.85 -16.14
C ASN A 220 -5.23 3.83 -17.26
N ASN A 221 -4.62 4.08 -18.42
CA ASN A 221 -4.67 3.18 -19.58
C ASN A 221 -3.59 2.09 -19.58
N GLY A 222 -2.90 1.90 -18.44
CA GLY A 222 -2.00 0.76 -18.22
C GLY A 222 -2.75 -0.58 -18.17
N PRO A 223 -2.02 -1.70 -18.01
CA PRO A 223 -2.64 -3.01 -17.91
C PRO A 223 -3.59 -3.10 -16.70
N THR A 224 -4.66 -3.85 -16.88
CA THR A 224 -5.61 -4.11 -15.80
C THR A 224 -5.02 -5.06 -14.76
N ILE A 225 -5.43 -4.88 -13.52
CA ILE A 225 -5.03 -5.76 -12.43
C ILE A 225 -5.84 -7.07 -12.53
N PRO A 226 -5.19 -8.25 -12.66
CA PRO A 226 -5.89 -9.52 -12.71
C PRO A 226 -6.74 -9.76 -11.45
N PRO A 227 -7.90 -10.44 -11.57
CA PRO A 227 -8.80 -10.68 -10.43
C PRO A 227 -8.10 -11.36 -9.25
N GLU A 228 -7.22 -12.32 -9.51
CA GLU A 228 -6.48 -13.04 -8.46
C GLU A 228 -5.52 -12.12 -7.69
N VAL A 229 -4.97 -11.10 -8.38
CA VAL A 229 -4.10 -10.08 -7.77
C VAL A 229 -4.93 -9.03 -7.05
N ALA A 230 -6.09 -8.64 -7.61
CA ALA A 230 -6.98 -7.59 -7.09
C ALA A 230 -7.43 -7.85 -5.64
N GLU A 231 -7.64 -9.11 -5.27
CA GLU A 231 -8.01 -9.50 -3.91
C GLU A 231 -6.89 -9.24 -2.88
N HIS A 232 -5.64 -9.16 -3.34
CA HIS A 232 -4.46 -9.10 -2.48
C HIS A 232 -3.76 -7.74 -2.47
N ILE A 233 -4.08 -6.81 -3.40
CA ILE A 233 -3.36 -5.53 -3.56
C ILE A 233 -3.37 -4.63 -2.33
N PHE A 234 -4.33 -4.81 -1.43
CA PHE A 234 -4.44 -4.05 -0.18
C PHE A 234 -3.84 -4.77 1.02
N ILE A 235 -3.33 -6.00 0.83
CA ILE A 235 -2.62 -6.73 1.89
C ILE A 235 -1.22 -6.10 2.04
N PRO A 236 -0.81 -5.72 3.26
CA PRO A 236 0.51 -5.18 3.49
C PRO A 236 1.62 -6.11 2.99
N PHE A 237 2.68 -5.55 2.40
CA PHE A 237 3.84 -6.23 1.83
C PHE A 237 3.53 -7.11 0.60
N PHE A 238 2.29 -7.19 0.14
CA PHE A 238 1.98 -7.84 -1.13
C PHE A 238 2.39 -6.93 -2.30
N THR A 239 3.21 -7.46 -3.20
CA THR A 239 3.66 -6.76 -4.41
C THR A 239 3.92 -7.74 -5.54
N THR A 240 3.61 -7.32 -6.75
CA THR A 240 3.98 -8.01 -8.00
C THR A 240 5.16 -7.33 -8.69
N LYS A 241 5.67 -6.22 -8.10
CA LYS A 241 6.76 -5.42 -8.67
C LYS A 241 8.08 -5.82 -8.05
N GLU A 242 9.11 -5.98 -8.86
CA GLU A 242 10.47 -6.17 -8.39
C GLU A 242 10.95 -4.94 -7.62
N GLY A 243 11.44 -5.12 -6.40
CA GLY A 243 11.85 -4.01 -5.51
C GLY A 243 10.70 -3.17 -4.93
N GLY A 244 9.45 -3.56 -5.14
CA GLY A 244 8.30 -2.90 -4.53
C GLY A 244 8.16 -3.24 -3.04
N SER A 245 7.88 -2.24 -2.19
CA SER A 245 7.66 -2.47 -0.75
C SER A 245 6.33 -3.14 -0.41
N GLY A 246 5.35 -3.13 -1.32
CA GLY A 246 4.01 -3.70 -1.10
C GLY A 246 3.15 -3.02 -0.04
N ILE A 247 3.58 -1.85 0.50
CA ILE A 247 2.83 -1.16 1.57
C ILE A 247 2.01 0.04 1.08
N GLY A 248 2.26 0.55 -0.11
CA GLY A 248 1.66 1.79 -0.59
C GLY A 248 0.14 1.75 -0.58
N LEU A 249 -0.48 0.76 -1.20
CA LEU A 249 -1.94 0.63 -1.27
C LEU A 249 -2.58 0.31 0.08
N SER A 250 -1.92 -0.46 0.93
CA SER A 250 -2.40 -0.76 2.29
C SER A 250 -2.39 0.50 3.18
N ILE A 251 -1.34 1.31 3.12
CA ILE A 251 -1.27 2.64 3.78
C ILE A 251 -2.36 3.56 3.22
N SER A 252 -2.52 3.64 1.90
CA SER A 252 -3.55 4.46 1.26
C SER A 252 -4.95 4.09 1.75
N ARG A 253 -5.25 2.79 1.83
CA ARG A 253 -6.53 2.30 2.35
C ARG A 253 -6.73 2.65 3.82
N GLN A 254 -5.67 2.56 4.63
CA GLN A 254 -5.73 2.90 6.04
C GLN A 254 -5.93 4.41 6.26
N ILE A 255 -5.23 5.27 5.51
CA ILE A 255 -5.43 6.73 5.52
C ILE A 255 -6.89 7.05 5.19
N MET A 256 -7.44 6.48 4.13
CA MET A 256 -8.83 6.69 3.74
C MET A 256 -9.81 6.28 4.85
N ARG A 257 -9.58 5.15 5.52
CA ARG A 257 -10.39 4.69 6.66
C ARG A 257 -10.31 5.67 7.85
N LEU A 258 -9.12 6.14 8.20
CA LEU A 258 -8.92 7.14 9.27
C LEU A 258 -9.58 8.48 8.93
N SER A 259 -9.69 8.82 7.65
CA SER A 259 -10.39 10.01 7.14
C SER A 259 -11.91 9.79 7.00
N GLY A 260 -12.47 8.70 7.50
CA GLY A 260 -13.90 8.39 7.41
C GLY A 260 -14.37 7.96 6.01
N GLY A 261 -13.46 7.70 5.08
CA GLY A 261 -13.73 7.31 3.71
C GLY A 261 -13.34 5.87 3.38
N SER A 262 -13.26 5.57 2.09
CA SER A 262 -12.83 4.26 1.60
C SER A 262 -12.01 4.37 0.31
N LEU A 263 -11.14 3.39 0.07
CA LEU A 263 -10.40 3.19 -1.18
C LEU A 263 -10.74 1.81 -1.74
N SER A 264 -11.15 1.76 -3.00
CA SER A 264 -11.50 0.53 -3.70
C SER A 264 -10.91 0.51 -5.12
N LEU A 265 -10.64 -0.69 -5.62
CA LEU A 265 -10.36 -0.93 -7.03
C LEU A 265 -11.68 -1.22 -7.74
N HIS A 266 -11.94 -0.53 -8.85
CA HIS A 266 -13.13 -0.77 -9.67
C HIS A 266 -12.78 -1.75 -10.80
N PRO A 267 -13.53 -2.84 -10.95
CA PRO A 267 -13.31 -3.77 -12.06
C PRO A 267 -13.75 -3.10 -13.38
N GLY A 268 -12.91 -3.18 -14.42
CA GLY A 268 -13.21 -2.55 -15.70
C GLY A 268 -12.15 -2.82 -16.76
N LYS A 269 -12.29 -2.15 -17.92
CA LYS A 269 -11.33 -2.21 -19.02
C LYS A 269 -10.04 -1.42 -18.75
N ALA A 270 -10.04 -0.58 -17.74
CA ALA A 270 -8.91 0.21 -17.27
C ALA A 270 -8.73 0.00 -15.76
N THR A 271 -7.52 0.15 -15.27
CA THR A 271 -7.28 0.18 -13.82
C THR A 271 -7.82 1.49 -13.27
N MET A 272 -8.79 1.40 -12.35
CA MET A 272 -9.43 2.56 -11.72
C MET A 272 -9.51 2.36 -10.21
N PHE A 273 -8.94 3.29 -9.46
CA PHE A 273 -9.10 3.40 -8.01
C PHE A 273 -10.13 4.47 -7.68
N VAL A 274 -11.03 4.17 -6.76
CA VAL A 274 -12.09 5.08 -6.31
C VAL A 274 -11.87 5.40 -4.84
N LEU A 275 -11.67 6.69 -4.57
CA LEU A 275 -11.65 7.27 -3.23
C LEU A 275 -13.04 7.82 -2.95
N LYS A 276 -13.65 7.37 -1.86
CA LYS A 276 -14.95 7.88 -1.41
C LYS A 276 -14.79 8.56 -0.06
N PHE A 277 -15.30 9.78 0.06
CA PHE A 277 -15.38 10.56 1.29
C PHE A 277 -16.86 10.75 1.65
N ASN A 278 -17.19 10.49 2.92
CA ASN A 278 -18.58 10.60 3.42
C ASN A 278 -18.79 11.92 4.16
#